data_a55a5d94b9ea59d535be825923216f1c
#
_entry.id   a55a5d94b9ea59d535be825923216f1c
#
_cell.length_a   1.000
_cell.length_b   1.000
_cell.length_c   1.000
_cell.angle_alpha   90.00
_cell.angle_beta   90.00
_cell.angle_gamma   90.00
#
_symmetry.space_group_name_H-M   'P 1'
#
loop_
_entity.id
_entity.type
_entity.pdbx_description
1 polymer ?
#
loop_
_entity_poly.entity_id
_entity_poly.type
_entity_poly.pdbx_seq_one_letter_code
_entity_poly.pdbx_strand_id
1 'polypeptide(L)'
;MTQNEALDKFIILLSQWNKKINLVQAGTMLAAFERHIKDSLQIQNYLDKDSFVIDVGSGAGLPGIVLSIAGFSVVLCEKNFKKSVFLREVKSKLDLNCEIFNGDVFDLVVSGEQKAKAVLISRAFGSLLKLLEVMEKLNVSRGIFHKGESFEMEIDEAKQEFDFDYKENQSITNKKSVILSISNVRRK
;
A
#
# COMPACT_ATOMS: atom_id res chain seq x y z
N MET A 1 12.51 -19.87 4.57
CA MET A 1 12.42 -19.29 3.21
C MET A 1 13.11 -17.93 3.25
N THR A 2 14.03 -17.66 2.33
CA THR A 2 14.68 -16.33 2.21
C THR A 2 13.70 -15.30 1.64
N GLN A 3 13.98 -14.01 1.82
CA GLN A 3 13.15 -12.93 1.26
C GLN A 3 13.04 -13.04 -0.27
N ASN A 4 14.13 -13.33 -0.97
CA ASN A 4 14.11 -13.48 -2.43
C ASN A 4 13.25 -14.66 -2.88
N GLU A 5 13.37 -15.82 -2.25
CA GLU A 5 12.52 -16.99 -2.55
C GLU A 5 11.02 -16.68 -2.31
N ALA A 6 10.70 -15.87 -1.29
CA ALA A 6 9.33 -15.46 -1.03
C ALA A 6 8.80 -14.50 -2.12
N LEU A 7 9.61 -13.55 -2.56
CA LEU A 7 9.26 -12.63 -3.64
C LEU A 7 9.05 -13.37 -4.97
N ASP A 8 9.91 -14.34 -5.30
CA ASP A 8 9.77 -15.16 -6.52
C ASP A 8 8.47 -15.97 -6.50
N LYS A 9 8.17 -16.61 -5.37
CA LYS A 9 6.90 -17.34 -5.17
C LYS A 9 5.69 -16.40 -5.26
N PHE A 10 5.78 -15.19 -4.70
CA PHE A 10 4.72 -14.19 -4.82
C PHE A 10 4.46 -13.81 -6.28
N ILE A 11 5.52 -13.56 -7.08
CA ILE A 11 5.40 -13.25 -8.51
C ILE A 11 4.71 -14.39 -9.26
N ILE A 12 5.07 -15.64 -8.98
CA ILE A 12 4.45 -16.82 -9.60
C ILE A 12 2.95 -16.87 -9.28
N LEU A 13 2.57 -16.72 -8.00
CA LEU A 13 1.17 -16.73 -7.57
C LEU A 13 0.39 -15.57 -8.21
N LEU A 14 0.97 -14.36 -8.21
CA LEU A 14 0.37 -13.17 -8.83
C LEU A 14 0.13 -13.40 -10.33
N SER A 15 1.10 -13.96 -11.05
CA SER A 15 0.97 -14.29 -12.47
C SER A 15 -0.13 -15.33 -12.74
N GLN A 16 -0.23 -16.35 -11.91
CA GLN A 16 -1.27 -17.39 -12.03
C GLN A 16 -2.67 -16.82 -11.81
N TRP A 17 -2.83 -15.99 -10.76
CA TRP A 17 -4.09 -15.36 -10.44
C TRP A 17 -4.49 -14.27 -11.42
N ASN A 18 -3.53 -13.52 -11.97
CA ASN A 18 -3.80 -12.47 -12.95
C ASN A 18 -4.44 -13.01 -14.25
N LYS A 19 -4.24 -14.30 -14.55
CA LYS A 19 -4.95 -14.98 -15.65
C LYS A 19 -6.45 -15.23 -15.37
N LYS A 20 -6.86 -15.18 -14.09
CA LYS A 20 -8.23 -15.48 -13.66
C LYS A 20 -9.00 -14.23 -13.28
N ILE A 21 -8.32 -13.27 -12.63
CA ILE A 21 -8.90 -11.99 -12.21
C ILE A 21 -7.89 -10.88 -12.51
N ASN A 22 -8.36 -9.71 -12.90
CA ASN A 22 -7.51 -8.56 -13.21
C ASN A 22 -6.91 -7.97 -11.93
N LEU A 23 -5.73 -8.44 -11.53
CA LEU A 23 -4.97 -7.93 -10.38
C LEU A 23 -4.07 -6.77 -10.79
N VAL A 24 -3.38 -6.95 -11.91
CA VAL A 24 -2.52 -5.94 -12.54
C VAL A 24 -2.85 -5.87 -14.03
N GLN A 25 -2.48 -4.78 -14.67
CA GLN A 25 -2.81 -4.50 -16.06
C GLN A 25 -2.39 -5.66 -17.00
N ALA A 26 -3.24 -6.01 -17.95
CA ALA A 26 -2.97 -7.08 -18.91
C ALA A 26 -1.68 -6.79 -19.70
N GLY A 27 -0.89 -7.83 -19.99
CA GLY A 27 0.37 -7.69 -20.70
C GLY A 27 1.59 -7.39 -19.82
N THR A 28 1.43 -7.42 -18.49
CA THR A 28 2.54 -7.26 -17.56
C THR A 28 3.54 -8.42 -17.70
N MET A 29 4.69 -8.15 -18.28
CA MET A 29 5.80 -9.10 -18.42
C MET A 29 6.54 -9.27 -17.08
N LEU A 30 7.35 -10.34 -16.94
CA LEU A 30 8.14 -10.60 -15.73
C LEU A 30 8.94 -9.37 -15.26
N ALA A 31 9.59 -8.65 -16.19
CA ALA A 31 10.30 -7.41 -15.89
C ALA A 31 9.42 -6.31 -15.27
N ALA A 32 8.12 -6.28 -15.60
CA ALA A 32 7.19 -5.35 -14.97
C ALA A 32 6.82 -5.76 -13.55
N PHE A 33 6.76 -7.07 -13.25
CA PHE A 33 6.60 -7.55 -11.87
C PHE A 33 7.81 -7.19 -11.02
N GLU A 34 9.04 -7.38 -11.52
CA GLU A 34 10.26 -6.96 -10.82
C GLU A 34 10.26 -5.46 -10.52
N ARG A 35 9.83 -4.63 -11.48
CA ARG A 35 9.65 -3.20 -11.26
C ARG A 35 8.63 -2.92 -10.17
N HIS A 36 7.49 -3.63 -10.15
CA HIS A 36 6.48 -3.47 -9.11
C HIS A 36 6.98 -3.87 -7.72
N ILE A 37 7.81 -4.91 -7.62
CA ILE A 37 8.47 -5.29 -6.38
C ILE A 37 9.43 -4.20 -5.90
N LYS A 38 10.32 -3.71 -6.79
CA LYS A 38 11.25 -2.61 -6.46
C LYS A 38 10.52 -1.35 -6.02
N ASP A 39 9.42 -1.03 -6.73
CA ASP A 39 8.54 0.10 -6.43
C ASP A 39 7.86 -0.04 -5.06
N SER A 40 7.52 -1.25 -4.67
CA SER A 40 6.97 -1.54 -3.35
C SER A 40 8.04 -1.51 -2.25
N LEU A 41 9.22 -2.08 -2.49
CA LEU A 41 10.30 -2.13 -1.52
C LEU A 41 10.85 -0.74 -1.17
N GLN A 42 10.83 0.24 -2.09
CA GLN A 42 11.31 1.59 -1.76
C GLN A 42 10.52 2.25 -0.61
N ILE A 43 9.28 1.83 -0.35
CA ILE A 43 8.45 2.33 0.76
C ILE A 43 9.12 2.07 2.11
N GLN A 44 9.84 0.96 2.28
CA GLN A 44 10.52 0.63 3.55
C GLN A 44 11.49 1.72 4.03
N ASN A 45 12.05 2.53 3.10
CA ASN A 45 12.98 3.62 3.45
C ASN A 45 12.29 4.77 4.21
N TYR A 46 10.95 4.79 4.26
CA TYR A 46 10.12 5.80 4.90
C TYR A 46 9.40 5.25 6.13
N LEU A 47 9.64 3.99 6.49
CA LEU A 47 9.03 3.28 7.61
C LEU A 47 10.04 3.07 8.73
N ASP A 48 9.59 3.17 9.97
CA ASP A 48 10.34 2.71 11.12
C ASP A 48 10.23 1.18 11.20
N LYS A 49 11.22 0.50 11.77
CA LYS A 49 11.26 -0.97 11.82
C LYS A 49 10.05 -1.60 12.55
N ASP A 50 9.46 -0.87 13.47
CA ASP A 50 8.32 -1.29 14.27
C ASP A 50 7.00 -0.67 13.79
N SER A 51 6.97 -0.05 12.60
CA SER A 51 5.75 0.48 12.00
C SER A 51 4.71 -0.61 11.81
N PHE A 52 3.45 -0.29 12.16
CA PHE A 52 2.28 -1.05 11.79
C PHE A 52 1.69 -0.48 10.50
N VAL A 53 1.75 -1.24 9.43
CA VAL A 53 1.43 -0.78 8.08
C VAL A 53 -0.01 -1.08 7.74
N ILE A 54 -0.77 -0.08 7.28
CA ILE A 54 -2.14 -0.22 6.77
C ILE A 54 -2.11 0.02 5.26
N ASP A 55 -2.24 -1.04 4.48
CA ASP A 55 -2.25 -0.98 3.00
C ASP A 55 -3.68 -0.81 2.49
N VAL A 56 -3.98 0.37 1.97
CA VAL A 56 -5.33 0.75 1.55
C VAL A 56 -5.57 0.44 0.08
N GLY A 57 -6.56 -0.43 -0.17
CA GLY A 57 -6.85 -0.91 -1.51
C GLY A 57 -5.76 -1.85 -2.03
N SER A 58 -5.39 -2.84 -1.22
CA SER A 58 -4.22 -3.71 -1.44
C SER A 58 -4.21 -4.43 -2.79
N GLY A 59 -5.38 -4.70 -3.38
CA GLY A 59 -5.51 -5.22 -4.74
C GLY A 59 -4.67 -6.46 -5.02
N ALA A 60 -3.60 -6.26 -5.77
CA ALA A 60 -2.60 -7.29 -6.08
C ALA A 60 -1.60 -7.56 -4.94
N GLY A 61 -1.80 -6.97 -3.75
CA GLY A 61 -0.86 -7.08 -2.64
C GLY A 61 0.37 -6.17 -2.75
N LEU A 62 0.27 -5.12 -3.56
CA LEU A 62 1.36 -4.18 -3.82
C LEU A 62 1.00 -2.78 -3.28
N PRO A 63 1.70 -2.26 -2.29
CA PRO A 63 2.99 -2.74 -1.74
C PRO A 63 2.88 -3.68 -0.53
N GLY A 64 1.71 -3.91 0.09
CA GLY A 64 1.56 -4.53 1.40
C GLY A 64 2.14 -5.94 1.55
N ILE A 65 1.90 -6.87 0.60
CA ILE A 65 2.50 -8.21 0.62
C ILE A 65 4.04 -8.13 0.57
N VAL A 66 4.58 -7.24 -0.25
CA VAL A 66 6.03 -7.07 -0.38
C VAL A 66 6.64 -6.57 0.92
N LEU A 67 5.97 -5.65 1.61
CA LEU A 67 6.41 -5.15 2.93
C LEU A 67 6.26 -6.23 4.01
N SER A 68 5.22 -7.07 3.94
CA SER A 68 5.09 -8.22 4.85
C SER A 68 6.22 -9.24 4.65
N ILE A 69 6.61 -9.51 3.40
CA ILE A 69 7.79 -10.34 3.08
C ILE A 69 9.08 -9.69 3.63
N ALA A 70 9.16 -8.36 3.62
CA ALA A 70 10.29 -7.61 4.19
C ALA A 70 10.27 -7.56 5.73
N GLY A 71 9.26 -8.15 6.40
CA GLY A 71 9.19 -8.31 7.86
C GLY A 71 8.37 -7.27 8.59
N PHE A 72 7.66 -6.38 7.89
CA PHE A 72 6.73 -5.43 8.52
C PHE A 72 5.44 -6.10 8.97
N SER A 73 4.84 -5.60 10.05
CA SER A 73 3.48 -5.95 10.45
C SER A 73 2.50 -5.19 9.56
N VAL A 74 1.67 -5.90 8.80
CA VAL A 74 0.80 -5.32 7.76
C VAL A 74 -0.65 -5.79 7.92
N VAL A 75 -1.60 -4.86 7.82
CA VAL A 75 -2.98 -5.17 7.50
C VAL A 75 -3.29 -4.73 6.06
N LEU A 76 -3.81 -5.66 5.27
CA LEU A 76 -4.15 -5.49 3.86
C LEU A 76 -5.66 -5.24 3.76
N CYS A 77 -6.07 -4.01 3.41
CA CYS A 77 -7.48 -3.64 3.28
C CYS A 77 -7.93 -3.77 1.82
N GLU A 78 -8.83 -4.70 1.55
CA GLU A 78 -9.35 -4.94 0.21
C GLU A 78 -10.85 -5.26 0.25
N LYS A 79 -11.68 -4.43 -0.40
CA LYS A 79 -13.13 -4.63 -0.42
C LYS A 79 -13.60 -5.68 -1.43
N ASN A 80 -12.84 -5.92 -2.49
CA ASN A 80 -13.17 -6.92 -3.48
C ASN A 80 -12.88 -8.32 -2.95
N PHE A 81 -13.94 -9.12 -2.76
CA PHE A 81 -13.84 -10.47 -2.20
C PHE A 81 -12.87 -11.37 -2.99
N LYS A 82 -12.89 -11.34 -4.34
CA LYS A 82 -12.00 -12.19 -5.14
C LYS A 82 -10.53 -11.84 -4.94
N LYS A 83 -10.23 -10.53 -4.82
CA LYS A 83 -8.87 -10.06 -4.53
C LYS A 83 -8.45 -10.42 -3.10
N SER A 84 -9.35 -10.33 -2.12
CA SER A 84 -9.06 -10.76 -0.74
C SER A 84 -8.79 -12.26 -0.63
N VAL A 85 -9.46 -13.08 -1.44
CA VAL A 85 -9.17 -14.53 -1.53
C VAL A 85 -7.75 -14.77 -2.05
N PHE A 86 -7.34 -14.04 -3.09
CA PHE A 86 -5.96 -14.08 -3.57
C PHE A 86 -4.95 -13.73 -2.47
N LEU A 87 -5.18 -12.63 -1.74
CA LEU A 87 -4.30 -12.20 -0.64
C LEU A 87 -4.20 -13.25 0.47
N ARG A 88 -5.31 -13.90 0.82
CA ARG A 88 -5.31 -15.01 1.80
C ARG A 88 -4.53 -16.22 1.32
N GLU A 89 -4.61 -16.57 0.03
CA GLU A 89 -3.82 -17.67 -0.54
C GLU A 89 -2.32 -17.32 -0.50
N VAL A 90 -1.94 -16.10 -0.86
CA VAL A 90 -0.55 -15.63 -0.77
C VAL A 90 -0.05 -15.70 0.67
N LYS A 91 -0.82 -15.15 1.63
CA LYS A 91 -0.50 -15.22 3.06
C LYS A 91 -0.22 -16.65 3.51
N SER A 92 -1.12 -17.58 3.18
CA SER A 92 -1.00 -18.99 3.58
C SER A 92 0.18 -19.68 2.94
N LYS A 93 0.41 -19.48 1.64
CA LYS A 93 1.49 -20.15 0.89
C LYS A 93 2.89 -19.65 1.22
N LEU A 94 3.01 -18.41 1.67
CA LEU A 94 4.28 -17.78 2.03
C LEU A 94 4.47 -17.70 3.55
N ASP A 95 3.50 -18.16 4.34
CA ASP A 95 3.50 -18.10 5.81
C ASP A 95 3.77 -16.67 6.33
N LEU A 96 3.01 -15.70 5.80
CA LEU A 96 3.20 -14.29 6.12
C LEU A 96 2.47 -13.89 7.41
N ASN A 97 3.13 -13.12 8.24
CA ASN A 97 2.52 -12.51 9.42
C ASN A 97 1.83 -11.18 9.04
N CYS A 98 0.75 -11.25 8.27
CA CYS A 98 -0.09 -10.11 7.92
C CYS A 98 -1.56 -10.41 8.19
N GLU A 99 -2.38 -9.38 8.30
CA GLU A 99 -3.83 -9.50 8.39
C GLU A 99 -4.48 -9.12 7.07
N ILE A 100 -5.65 -9.71 6.76
CA ILE A 100 -6.44 -9.33 5.58
C ILE A 100 -7.81 -8.90 6.05
N PHE A 101 -8.08 -7.61 5.94
CA PHE A 101 -9.38 -7.01 6.17
C PHE A 101 -10.16 -6.96 4.85
N ASN A 102 -11.21 -7.79 4.74
CA ASN A 102 -12.09 -7.76 3.58
C ASN A 102 -13.31 -6.90 3.86
N GLY A 103 -13.22 -5.64 3.52
CA GLY A 103 -14.25 -4.63 3.77
C GLY A 103 -13.83 -3.26 3.26
N ASP A 104 -14.65 -2.26 3.52
CA ASP A 104 -14.28 -0.87 3.26
C ASP A 104 -13.30 -0.42 4.36
N VAL A 105 -12.22 0.25 3.95
CA VAL A 105 -11.18 0.72 4.88
C VAL A 105 -11.75 1.68 5.95
N PHE A 106 -12.84 2.38 5.66
CA PHE A 106 -13.52 3.24 6.62
C PHE A 106 -14.19 2.47 7.79
N ASP A 107 -14.36 1.15 7.65
CA ASP A 107 -14.89 0.27 8.70
C ASP A 107 -13.76 -0.42 9.49
N LEU A 108 -12.49 -0.22 9.11
CA LEU A 108 -11.36 -0.79 9.83
C LEU A 108 -11.24 -0.16 11.22
N VAL A 109 -11.03 -0.99 12.22
CA VAL A 109 -10.74 -0.55 13.59
C VAL A 109 -9.29 -0.89 13.92
N VAL A 110 -8.51 0.14 14.21
CA VAL A 110 -7.12 0.01 14.67
C VAL A 110 -7.03 0.55 16.10
N SER A 111 -6.50 -0.23 17.02
CA SER A 111 -6.47 0.11 18.45
C SER A 111 -5.14 -0.21 19.11
N GLY A 112 -4.97 0.24 20.35
CA GLY A 112 -3.83 -0.08 21.18
C GLY A 112 -2.48 0.38 20.59
N GLU A 113 -1.45 -0.45 20.77
CA GLU A 113 -0.09 -0.16 20.32
C GLU A 113 0.03 -0.05 18.81
N GLN A 114 -0.77 -0.82 18.05
CA GLN A 114 -0.79 -0.77 16.59
C GLN A 114 -1.13 0.63 16.09
N LYS A 115 -2.11 1.29 16.73
CA LYS A 115 -2.53 2.64 16.36
C LYS A 115 -1.43 3.67 16.53
N ALA A 116 -0.66 3.58 17.60
CA ALA A 116 0.44 4.51 17.88
C ALA A 116 1.57 4.42 16.83
N LYS A 117 1.73 3.26 16.19
CA LYS A 117 2.77 2.97 15.19
C LYS A 117 2.21 2.90 13.76
N ALA A 118 0.92 3.23 13.58
CA ALA A 118 0.24 3.06 12.30
C ALA A 118 0.78 4.04 11.24
N VAL A 119 1.08 3.49 10.07
CA VAL A 119 1.41 4.23 8.85
C VAL A 119 0.48 3.74 7.74
N LEU A 120 -0.27 4.69 7.17
CA LEU A 120 -1.11 4.39 6.02
C LEU A 120 -0.26 4.36 4.75
N ILE A 121 -0.38 3.31 3.98
CA ILE A 121 0.24 3.23 2.67
C ILE A 121 -0.80 2.99 1.60
N SER A 122 -0.52 3.43 0.38
CA SER A 122 -1.38 3.11 -0.75
C SER A 122 -0.65 3.25 -2.07
N ARG A 123 -1.09 2.44 -3.04
CA ARG A 123 -0.75 2.56 -4.44
C ARG A 123 -2.01 2.37 -5.28
N ALA A 124 -2.37 3.39 -6.07
CA ALA A 124 -3.51 3.36 -7.00
C ALA A 124 -4.89 3.14 -6.35
N PHE A 125 -5.10 3.61 -5.12
CA PHE A 125 -6.39 3.50 -4.42
C PHE A 125 -7.38 4.63 -4.79
N GLY A 126 -6.89 5.85 -5.07
CA GLY A 126 -7.73 7.00 -5.35
C GLY A 126 -6.96 8.32 -5.26
N SER A 127 -7.69 9.44 -5.16
CA SER A 127 -7.10 10.76 -4.98
C SER A 127 -6.41 10.90 -3.61
N LEU A 128 -5.53 11.90 -3.49
CA LEU A 128 -4.91 12.25 -2.20
C LEU A 128 -5.98 12.66 -1.19
N LEU A 129 -6.97 13.44 -1.61
CA LEU A 129 -8.10 13.85 -0.75
C LEU A 129 -8.73 12.64 -0.05
N LYS A 130 -9.07 11.58 -0.80
CA LYS A 130 -9.65 10.37 -0.23
C LYS A 130 -8.73 9.65 0.74
N LEU A 131 -7.42 9.67 0.50
CA LEU A 131 -6.44 9.09 1.42
C LEU A 131 -6.35 9.89 2.74
N LEU A 132 -6.45 11.24 2.68
CA LEU A 132 -6.52 12.08 3.87
C LEU A 132 -7.79 11.84 4.68
N GLU A 133 -8.95 11.63 4.02
CA GLU A 133 -10.20 11.23 4.69
C GLU A 133 -10.03 9.90 5.44
N VAL A 134 -9.34 8.92 4.84
CA VAL A 134 -9.03 7.65 5.52
C VAL A 134 -8.10 7.88 6.71
N MET A 135 -7.05 8.70 6.55
CA MET A 135 -6.14 9.04 7.66
C MET A 135 -6.91 9.69 8.82
N GLU A 136 -7.79 10.64 8.54
CA GLU A 136 -8.65 11.29 9.54
C GLU A 136 -9.56 10.27 10.23
N LYS A 137 -10.30 9.47 9.46
CA LYS A 137 -11.23 8.45 9.98
C LYS A 137 -10.56 7.44 10.89
N LEU A 138 -9.40 6.93 10.48
CA LEU A 138 -8.62 5.96 11.26
C LEU A 138 -7.79 6.64 12.36
N ASN A 139 -7.72 7.99 12.35
CA ASN A 139 -6.85 8.76 13.22
C ASN A 139 -5.39 8.27 13.16
N VAL A 140 -4.86 8.18 11.92
CA VAL A 140 -3.48 7.81 11.61
C VAL A 140 -2.72 9.06 11.21
N SER A 141 -1.60 9.33 11.88
CA SER A 141 -0.85 10.58 11.71
C SER A 141 0.14 10.59 10.56
N ARG A 142 0.46 9.42 9.97
CA ARG A 142 1.46 9.29 8.91
C ARG A 142 0.90 8.53 7.71
N GLY A 143 1.17 9.04 6.51
CA GLY A 143 0.83 8.38 5.24
C GLY A 143 2.02 8.36 4.29
N ILE A 144 2.21 7.26 3.55
CA ILE A 144 3.23 7.11 2.51
C ILE A 144 2.55 6.62 1.23
N PHE A 145 2.45 7.47 0.24
CA PHE A 145 1.63 7.22 -0.94
C PHE A 145 2.42 7.25 -2.23
N HIS A 146 2.27 6.21 -3.06
CA HIS A 146 2.70 6.28 -4.45
C HIS A 146 1.72 7.12 -5.27
N LYS A 147 2.23 8.16 -5.91
CA LYS A 147 1.45 9.04 -6.78
C LYS A 147 2.10 9.18 -8.16
N GLY A 148 1.24 9.31 -9.18
CA GLY A 148 1.66 9.52 -10.57
C GLY A 148 1.85 11.00 -10.91
N GLU A 149 1.86 11.32 -12.21
CA GLU A 149 2.12 12.66 -12.77
C GLU A 149 1.15 13.75 -12.28
N SER A 150 -0.06 13.38 -11.87
CA SER A 150 -1.10 14.32 -11.39
C SER A 150 -0.98 14.71 -9.91
N PHE A 151 0.09 14.30 -9.23
CA PHE A 151 0.17 14.45 -7.77
C PHE A 151 0.09 15.90 -7.29
N GLU A 152 0.62 16.86 -8.05
CA GLU A 152 0.55 18.30 -7.70
C GLU A 152 -0.90 18.79 -7.69
N MET A 153 -1.68 18.43 -8.72
CA MET A 153 -3.12 18.77 -8.77
C MET A 153 -3.90 18.12 -7.62
N GLU A 154 -3.55 16.87 -7.26
CA GLU A 154 -4.17 16.20 -6.12
C GLU A 154 -3.81 16.86 -4.78
N ILE A 155 -2.60 17.43 -4.64
CA ILE A 155 -2.20 18.22 -3.47
C ILE A 155 -3.03 19.49 -3.38
N ASP A 156 -3.18 20.23 -4.50
CA ASP A 156 -3.94 21.47 -4.54
C ASP A 156 -5.43 21.25 -4.23
N GLU A 157 -6.01 20.16 -4.74
CA GLU A 157 -7.38 19.73 -4.42
C GLU A 157 -7.50 19.40 -2.92
N ALA A 158 -6.61 18.58 -2.40
CA ALA A 158 -6.64 18.15 -1.01
C ALA A 158 -6.47 19.33 -0.03
N LYS A 159 -5.66 20.34 -0.38
CA LYS A 159 -5.47 21.58 0.39
C LYS A 159 -6.72 22.46 0.49
N GLN A 160 -7.76 22.22 -0.32
CA GLN A 160 -9.02 22.94 -0.16
C GLN A 160 -9.78 22.49 1.10
N GLU A 161 -9.63 21.22 1.51
CA GLU A 161 -10.36 20.65 2.64
C GLU A 161 -9.47 20.33 3.85
N PHE A 162 -8.16 20.15 3.66
CA PHE A 162 -7.23 19.75 4.71
C PHE A 162 -6.00 20.65 4.77
N ASP A 163 -5.51 20.88 5.99
CA ASP A 163 -4.14 21.30 6.25
C ASP A 163 -3.29 20.06 6.53
N PHE A 164 -2.12 19.96 5.92
CA PHE A 164 -1.18 18.85 6.10
C PHE A 164 0.23 19.23 5.67
N ASP A 165 1.21 18.56 6.28
CA ASP A 165 2.59 18.63 5.83
C ASP A 165 2.87 17.50 4.84
N TYR A 166 3.71 17.78 3.84
CA TYR A 166 4.14 16.74 2.90
C TYR A 166 5.60 16.90 2.49
N LYS A 167 6.19 15.77 2.16
CA LYS A 167 7.49 15.68 1.52
C LYS A 167 7.38 14.78 0.29
N GLU A 168 7.86 15.27 -0.84
CA GLU A 168 7.95 14.49 -2.05
C GLU A 168 9.34 13.88 -2.21
N ASN A 169 9.38 12.65 -2.68
CA ASN A 169 10.60 11.96 -3.02
C ASN A 169 10.41 11.31 -4.38
N GLN A 170 11.39 11.45 -5.26
CA GLN A 170 11.33 10.85 -6.59
C GLN A 170 11.27 9.33 -6.50
N SER A 171 10.35 8.70 -7.24
CA SER A 171 10.34 7.23 -7.34
C SER A 171 11.60 6.73 -8.05
N ILE A 172 12.21 5.67 -7.50
CA ILE A 172 13.41 5.05 -8.10
C ILE A 172 13.10 4.26 -9.39
N THR A 173 11.84 3.95 -9.64
CA THR A 173 11.41 3.11 -10.78
C THR A 173 10.77 3.90 -11.91
N ASN A 174 10.28 5.11 -11.64
CA ASN A 174 9.59 5.95 -12.63
C ASN A 174 9.78 7.43 -12.32
N LYS A 175 10.45 8.16 -13.24
CA LYS A 175 10.71 9.60 -13.12
C LYS A 175 9.45 10.48 -13.08
N LYS A 176 8.30 9.95 -13.47
CA LYS A 176 7.01 10.65 -13.49
C LYS A 176 6.14 10.33 -12.26
N SER A 177 6.69 9.59 -11.30
CA SER A 177 5.99 9.17 -10.08
C SER A 177 6.78 9.59 -8.86
N VAL A 178 6.07 9.88 -7.79
CA VAL A 178 6.64 10.28 -6.50
C VAL A 178 6.14 9.40 -5.37
N ILE A 179 6.90 9.36 -4.29
CA ILE A 179 6.47 8.89 -2.98
C ILE A 179 6.17 10.14 -2.14
N LEU A 180 4.90 10.35 -1.83
CA LEU A 180 4.47 11.40 -0.90
C LEU A 180 4.48 10.88 0.52
N SER A 181 5.24 11.51 1.39
CA SER A 181 5.18 11.32 2.83
C SER A 181 4.30 12.42 3.41
N ILE A 182 3.20 12.05 4.06
CA ILE A 182 2.19 12.96 4.60
C ILE A 182 2.19 12.88 6.13
N SER A 183 2.03 14.04 6.77
CA SER A 183 1.88 14.14 8.23
C SER A 183 1.04 15.37 8.64
N ASN A 184 0.70 15.47 9.94
CA ASN A 184 -0.02 16.62 10.53
C ASN A 184 -1.35 16.93 9.83
N VAL A 185 -2.09 15.91 9.40
CA VAL A 185 -3.37 16.05 8.70
C VAL A 185 -4.45 16.59 9.65
N ARG A 186 -5.12 17.67 9.23
CA ARG A 186 -6.24 18.29 9.95
C ARG A 186 -7.27 18.78 8.93
N ARG A 187 -8.52 18.47 9.16
CA ARG A 187 -9.61 19.04 8.36
C ARG A 187 -9.77 20.52 8.70
N LYS A 188 -10.02 21.36 7.71
CA LYS A 188 -10.29 22.81 7.86
C LYS A 188 -11.65 23.09 8.44
#